data_57f80e248274d9a5494e3900ba45b597
#
_entry.id   57f80e248274d9a5494e3900ba45b597
#
_cell.length_a   1.000
_cell.length_b   1.000
_cell.length_c   1.000
_cell.angle_alpha   90.00
_cell.angle_beta   90.00
_cell.angle_gamma   90.00
#
_symmetry.space_group_name_H-M   'P 1'
#
loop_
_entity.id
_entity.type
_entity.pdbx_description
1 polymer ?
#
loop_
_entity_poly.entity_id
_entity_poly.type
_entity_poly.pdbx_seq_one_letter_code
_entity_poly.pdbx_strand_id
1 'polypeptide(L)'
;MRIRDRKNPPPYATRRRLAVTLGALSFVLLAAGCSEEGAQEYEVPKALCGVDVPAEVLDPLLPNGAKVSERSKTASGVKRCYVSVDDKVALSTSVEWYEADTPVAEVAEKTIGADPGDKVTADKRYSYSGKGGAGLIRCEDSSAIDKDVDGDLYTTVRVGDDSADAADVLKMIEAYTAGAPAAGECEVDL
;
A
#
# COMPACT_ATOMS: atom_id res chain seq x y z
N MET A 1 43.72 56.20 -12.51
CA MET A 1 45.00 56.89 -12.24
C MET A 1 45.94 55.96 -11.55
N ARG A 2 47.07 55.67 -12.25
CA ARG A 2 48.36 55.10 -11.77
C ARG A 2 48.34 53.71 -11.09
N ILE A 3 48.80 52.68 -11.73
CA ILE A 3 50.14 52.32 -12.26
C ILE A 3 51.06 51.67 -11.20
N ARG A 4 51.43 50.40 -11.56
CA ARG A 4 52.78 49.71 -11.33
C ARG A 4 53.09 49.30 -9.91
N ASP A 5 53.79 48.21 -9.65
CA ASP A 5 54.89 47.51 -10.36
C ASP A 5 55.06 46.11 -9.82
N ARG A 6 55.31 45.21 -10.68
CA ARG A 6 56.32 44.17 -10.82
C ARG A 6 57.40 44.08 -9.71
N LYS A 7 57.68 42.84 -9.27
CA LYS A 7 58.99 42.26 -9.41
C LYS A 7 59.00 40.75 -9.11
N ASN A 8 59.44 40.05 -10.09
CA ASN A 8 59.92 38.68 -10.10
C ASN A 8 61.44 38.66 -9.75
N PRO A 9 62.06 37.45 -9.74
CA PRO A 9 62.41 36.49 -8.70
C PRO A 9 63.92 36.48 -8.42
N PRO A 10 64.50 35.48 -7.80
CA PRO A 10 65.27 34.47 -8.52
C PRO A 10 65.37 33.06 -7.89
N PRO A 11 66.11 32.17 -8.56
CA PRO A 11 66.02 30.73 -8.38
C PRO A 11 67.28 30.21 -7.67
N TYR A 12 67.24 29.03 -7.10
CA TYR A 12 68.39 28.08 -6.92
C TYR A 12 67.84 26.72 -6.44
N ALA A 13 67.84 25.74 -7.25
CA ALA A 13 68.89 24.77 -7.52
C ALA A 13 69.13 23.73 -6.43
N THR A 14 68.80 22.53 -6.81
CA THR A 14 69.49 21.24 -6.58
C THR A 14 69.68 20.69 -5.17
N ARG A 15 69.06 19.59 -4.87
CA ARG A 15 69.84 18.29 -4.72
C ARG A 15 68.90 17.10 -4.49
N ARG A 16 69.16 16.10 -5.29
CA ARG A 16 68.72 14.70 -5.23
C ARG A 16 68.77 14.14 -3.82
N ARG A 17 67.77 13.44 -3.39
CA ARG A 17 67.89 12.14 -2.70
C ARG A 17 66.68 11.28 -3.04
N LEU A 18 66.95 10.16 -3.69
CA LEU A 18 66.01 9.02 -3.81
C LEU A 18 65.69 8.53 -2.40
N ALA A 19 64.44 8.43 -2.09
CA ALA A 19 63.92 7.55 -1.06
C ALA A 19 62.72 6.85 -1.64
N VAL A 20 62.92 5.58 -1.94
CA VAL A 20 61.90 4.61 -2.27
C VAL A 20 61.17 4.34 -0.98
N THR A 21 59.95 4.74 -0.88
CA THR A 21 59.00 4.27 0.16
C THR A 21 57.84 3.62 -0.51
N LEU A 22 57.75 2.31 -0.30
CA LEU A 22 56.56 1.52 -0.59
C LEU A 22 55.39 2.16 0.16
N GLY A 23 54.52 2.84 -0.56
CA GLY A 23 53.24 3.31 -0.06
C GLY A 23 52.19 2.25 -0.31
N ALA A 24 51.69 1.68 0.74
CA ALA A 24 50.59 0.77 0.75
C ALA A 24 49.39 1.39 0.03
N LEU A 25 48.92 0.72 -1.02
CA LEU A 25 47.67 1.02 -1.71
C LEU A 25 46.52 0.66 -0.77
N SER A 26 46.08 1.62 0.03
CA SER A 26 44.82 1.49 0.77
C SER A 26 43.65 1.53 -0.23
N PHE A 27 43.20 0.35 -0.58
CA PHE A 27 41.93 0.15 -1.30
C PHE A 27 40.83 0.55 -0.34
N VAL A 28 40.39 1.79 -0.42
CA VAL A 28 39.14 2.22 0.20
C VAL A 28 38.03 1.58 -0.63
N LEU A 29 37.52 0.45 -0.19
CA LEU A 29 36.23 -0.11 -0.62
C LEU A 29 35.17 0.91 -0.20
N LEU A 30 34.78 1.78 -1.13
CA LEU A 30 33.51 2.47 -1.10
C LEU A 30 32.47 1.36 -1.21
N ALA A 31 32.01 0.84 -0.07
CA ALA A 31 30.74 0.15 0.01
C ALA A 31 29.70 1.19 -0.43
N ALA A 32 29.33 1.15 -1.72
CA ALA A 32 28.08 1.70 -2.17
C ALA A 32 27.02 0.96 -1.36
N GLY A 33 26.57 1.59 -0.28
CA GLY A 33 25.36 1.18 0.42
C GLY A 33 24.22 1.34 -0.59
N CYS A 34 23.89 0.27 -1.29
CA CYS A 34 22.53 0.08 -1.72
C CYS A 34 21.73 0.16 -0.41
N SER A 35 20.92 1.18 -0.24
CA SER A 35 19.80 1.11 0.69
C SER A 35 18.93 -0.02 0.13
N GLU A 36 19.15 -1.24 0.62
CA GLU A 36 18.15 -2.28 0.52
C GLU A 36 16.93 -1.69 1.22
N GLU A 37 15.90 -1.38 0.46
CA GLU A 37 14.55 -1.32 1.01
C GLU A 37 14.41 -2.61 1.80
N GLY A 38 14.20 -2.50 3.11
CA GLY A 38 14.32 -3.60 4.04
C GLY A 38 13.52 -4.80 3.53
N ALA A 39 14.05 -6.01 3.72
CA ALA A 39 13.34 -7.22 3.33
C ALA A 39 12.02 -7.34 4.10
N GLN A 40 11.05 -8.05 3.55
CA GLN A 40 9.86 -8.44 4.28
C GLN A 40 10.23 -9.53 5.30
N GLU A 41 10.13 -9.20 6.59
CA GLU A 41 10.51 -10.11 7.69
C GLU A 41 9.28 -10.71 8.40
N TYR A 42 8.08 -10.36 8.00
CA TYR A 42 6.84 -10.88 8.56
C TYR A 42 6.17 -11.90 7.64
N GLU A 43 5.34 -12.77 8.21
CA GLU A 43 4.46 -13.66 7.46
C GLU A 43 3.21 -12.88 7.01
N VAL A 44 2.86 -12.99 5.72
CA VAL A 44 1.66 -12.35 5.16
C VAL A 44 0.41 -13.00 5.78
N PRO A 45 -0.53 -12.21 6.31
CA PRO A 45 -1.79 -12.74 6.83
C PRO A 45 -2.59 -13.49 5.76
N LYS A 46 -3.36 -14.48 6.20
CA LYS A 46 -4.30 -15.26 5.35
C LYS A 46 -5.75 -14.89 5.58
N ALA A 47 -5.98 -13.92 6.43
CA ALA A 47 -7.29 -13.33 6.70
C ALA A 47 -7.11 -11.87 7.08
N LEU A 48 -8.12 -11.05 6.86
CA LEU A 48 -8.18 -9.66 7.27
C LEU A 48 -9.37 -9.46 8.21
N CYS A 49 -9.09 -9.32 9.51
CA CYS A 49 -10.08 -9.16 10.56
C CYS A 49 -11.24 -10.19 10.49
N GLY A 50 -10.91 -11.41 10.12
CA GLY A 50 -11.85 -12.53 10.05
C GLY A 50 -12.37 -12.86 8.64
N VAL A 51 -12.06 -12.06 7.63
CA VAL A 51 -12.35 -12.37 6.22
C VAL A 51 -11.14 -13.07 5.61
N ASP A 52 -11.32 -14.31 5.15
CA ASP A 52 -10.25 -15.08 4.51
C ASP A 52 -9.81 -14.41 3.19
N VAL A 53 -8.52 -14.20 3.05
CA VAL A 53 -7.89 -13.65 1.84
C VAL A 53 -6.61 -14.44 1.56
N PRO A 54 -6.40 -14.95 0.34
CA PRO A 54 -5.17 -15.64 -0.02
C PRO A 54 -3.95 -14.74 0.17
N ALA A 55 -2.89 -15.26 0.82
CA ALA A 55 -1.68 -14.49 1.10
C ALA A 55 -1.03 -13.93 -0.18
N GLU A 56 -1.05 -14.68 -1.28
CA GLU A 56 -0.53 -14.28 -2.58
C GLU A 56 -1.27 -13.09 -3.22
N VAL A 57 -2.49 -12.83 -2.78
CA VAL A 57 -3.30 -11.67 -3.21
C VAL A 57 -2.97 -10.45 -2.37
N LEU A 58 -2.68 -10.65 -1.10
CA LEU A 58 -2.38 -9.58 -0.16
C LEU A 58 -0.92 -9.12 -0.24
N ASP A 59 0.01 -10.04 -0.48
CA ASP A 59 1.46 -9.79 -0.49
C ASP A 59 1.88 -8.59 -1.38
N PRO A 60 1.41 -8.45 -2.63
CA PRO A 60 1.81 -7.32 -3.49
C PRO A 60 1.34 -5.94 -2.98
N LEU A 61 0.43 -5.90 -2.02
CA LEU A 61 -0.15 -4.68 -1.48
C LEU A 61 0.47 -4.27 -0.13
N LEU A 62 1.37 -5.09 0.41
CA LEU A 62 2.03 -4.81 1.67
C LEU A 62 3.49 -4.39 1.44
N PRO A 63 3.96 -3.33 2.07
CA PRO A 63 5.35 -2.91 1.96
C PRO A 63 6.28 -3.87 2.72
N ASN A 64 7.55 -3.86 2.38
CA ASN A 64 8.59 -4.48 3.18
C ASN A 64 8.56 -3.92 4.61
N GLY A 65 8.98 -4.73 5.59
CA GLY A 65 9.02 -4.33 6.99
C GLY A 65 9.25 -5.50 7.93
N ALA A 66 9.36 -5.21 9.22
CA ALA A 66 9.68 -6.20 10.22
C ALA A 66 8.43 -6.83 10.88
N LYS A 67 7.32 -6.10 10.91
CA LYS A 67 6.14 -6.54 11.66
C LYS A 67 4.85 -6.12 10.98
N VAL A 68 3.93 -7.08 10.80
CA VAL A 68 2.55 -6.82 10.40
C VAL A 68 1.62 -6.92 11.60
N SER A 69 0.58 -6.11 11.63
CA SER A 69 -0.48 -6.13 12.64
C SER A 69 -1.82 -5.75 12.06
N GLU A 70 -2.89 -6.29 12.66
CA GLU A 70 -4.27 -6.00 12.27
C GLU A 70 -5.04 -5.36 13.41
N ARG A 71 -5.99 -4.50 13.05
CA ARG A 71 -6.91 -3.89 14.00
C ARG A 71 -8.28 -3.71 13.36
N SER A 72 -9.31 -4.30 13.98
CA SER A 72 -10.71 -4.09 13.61
C SER A 72 -11.31 -2.92 14.40
N LYS A 73 -12.21 -2.19 13.75
CA LYS A 73 -13.03 -1.15 14.38
C LYS A 73 -14.41 -1.15 13.73
N THR A 74 -15.44 -1.26 14.56
CA THR A 74 -16.84 -1.09 14.13
C THR A 74 -17.39 0.20 14.70
N ALA A 75 -17.99 1.04 13.86
CA ALA A 75 -18.64 2.27 14.27
C ALA A 75 -19.74 2.64 13.26
N SER A 76 -20.95 2.96 13.75
CA SER A 76 -22.06 3.43 12.93
C SER A 76 -22.39 2.49 11.76
N GLY A 77 -22.44 1.19 12.00
CA GLY A 77 -22.74 0.19 10.95
C GLY A 77 -21.61 -0.07 9.94
N VAL A 78 -20.46 0.56 10.12
CA VAL A 78 -19.28 0.34 9.27
C VAL A 78 -18.26 -0.49 10.01
N LYS A 79 -17.91 -1.64 9.48
CA LYS A 79 -16.82 -2.48 9.97
C LYS A 79 -15.56 -2.19 9.16
N ARG A 80 -14.49 -1.79 9.83
CA ARG A 80 -13.19 -1.48 9.21
C ARG A 80 -12.09 -2.36 9.76
N CYS A 81 -11.25 -2.84 8.87
CA CYS A 81 -10.00 -3.50 9.18
C CYS A 81 -8.83 -2.65 8.72
N TYR A 82 -7.82 -2.51 9.57
CA TYR A 82 -6.58 -1.82 9.27
C TYR A 82 -5.44 -2.81 9.37
N VAL A 83 -4.66 -2.93 8.32
CA VAL A 83 -3.41 -3.69 8.29
C VAL A 83 -2.27 -2.69 8.33
N SER A 84 -1.40 -2.82 9.31
CA SER A 84 -0.24 -1.94 9.49
C SER A 84 1.04 -2.75 9.40
N VAL A 85 2.03 -2.19 8.72
CA VAL A 85 3.41 -2.68 8.70
C VAL A 85 4.26 -1.64 9.41
N ASP A 86 5.01 -2.07 10.43
CA ASP A 86 5.83 -1.20 11.27
C ASP A 86 5.06 0.05 11.78
N ASP A 87 3.85 -0.20 12.31
CA ASP A 87 2.91 0.80 12.85
C ASP A 87 2.34 1.82 11.83
N LYS A 88 2.66 1.69 10.53
CA LYS A 88 2.04 2.48 9.46
C LYS A 88 0.93 1.68 8.78
N VAL A 89 -0.21 2.31 8.55
CA VAL A 89 -1.32 1.66 7.83
C VAL A 89 -0.92 1.46 6.37
N ALA A 90 -0.74 0.20 5.99
CA ALA A 90 -0.43 -0.22 4.62
C ALA A 90 -1.69 -0.46 3.80
N LEU A 91 -2.73 -1.00 4.45
CA LEU A 91 -4.00 -1.33 3.81
C LEU A 91 -5.15 -1.11 4.78
N SER A 92 -6.30 -0.72 4.29
CA SER A 92 -7.55 -0.78 5.06
C SER A 92 -8.69 -1.31 4.20
N THR A 93 -9.58 -2.05 4.84
CA THR A 93 -10.82 -2.53 4.22
C THR A 93 -12.02 -2.05 5.02
N SER A 94 -13.18 -1.95 4.37
CA SER A 94 -14.45 -1.75 5.08
C SER A 94 -15.56 -2.59 4.47
N VAL A 95 -16.58 -2.85 5.29
CA VAL A 95 -17.88 -3.38 4.86
C VAL A 95 -18.92 -2.38 5.35
N GLU A 96 -19.81 -1.96 4.44
CA GLU A 96 -20.74 -0.87 4.70
C GLU A 96 -21.99 -0.99 3.81
N TRP A 97 -23.15 -0.66 4.37
CA TRP A 97 -24.42 -0.57 3.65
C TRP A 97 -24.57 0.78 2.94
N TYR A 98 -25.07 0.72 1.71
CA TYR A 98 -25.47 1.87 0.90
C TYR A 98 -26.91 1.73 0.45
N GLU A 99 -27.51 2.82 -0.01
CA GLU A 99 -28.83 2.78 -0.63
C GLU A 99 -28.84 1.78 -1.80
N ALA A 100 -29.97 1.09 -1.99
CA ALA A 100 -30.12 0.12 -3.06
C ALA A 100 -29.77 0.74 -4.42
N ASP A 101 -29.20 -0.07 -5.31
CA ASP A 101 -28.75 0.34 -6.65
C ASP A 101 -27.68 1.43 -6.69
N THR A 102 -26.99 1.73 -5.56
CA THR A 102 -25.86 2.65 -5.58
C THR A 102 -24.77 2.12 -6.51
N PRO A 103 -24.30 2.87 -7.53
CA PRO A 103 -23.25 2.39 -8.41
C PRO A 103 -21.93 2.13 -7.67
N VAL A 104 -21.26 1.01 -7.91
CA VAL A 104 -19.98 0.67 -7.28
C VAL A 104 -18.90 1.76 -7.47
N ALA A 105 -18.93 2.47 -8.60
CA ALA A 105 -18.04 3.59 -8.86
C ALA A 105 -18.28 4.77 -7.89
N GLU A 106 -19.53 5.03 -7.53
CA GLU A 106 -19.90 6.07 -6.57
C GLU A 106 -19.44 5.68 -5.15
N VAL A 107 -19.57 4.41 -4.78
CA VAL A 107 -19.02 3.90 -3.50
C VAL A 107 -17.51 4.09 -3.44
N ALA A 108 -16.80 3.73 -4.51
CA ALA A 108 -15.36 3.91 -4.60
C ALA A 108 -14.97 5.40 -4.49
N GLU A 109 -15.66 6.29 -5.18
CA GLU A 109 -15.42 7.74 -5.13
C GLU A 109 -15.61 8.29 -3.71
N LYS A 110 -16.72 7.96 -3.05
CA LYS A 110 -17.02 8.44 -1.70
C LYS A 110 -16.07 7.92 -0.64
N THR A 111 -15.63 6.66 -0.75
CA THR A 111 -14.87 6.00 0.31
C THR A 111 -13.37 6.15 0.15
N ILE A 112 -12.87 6.16 -1.07
CA ILE A 112 -11.44 6.09 -1.39
C ILE A 112 -10.94 7.40 -1.99
N GLY A 113 -11.88 8.28 -2.42
CA GLY A 113 -11.54 9.44 -3.24
C GLY A 113 -11.02 8.99 -4.61
N ALA A 114 -11.65 7.95 -5.17
CA ALA A 114 -11.33 7.43 -6.48
C ALA A 114 -11.47 8.53 -7.54
N ASP A 115 -10.55 8.54 -8.50
CA ASP A 115 -10.58 9.51 -9.59
C ASP A 115 -11.69 9.08 -10.58
N PRO A 116 -12.47 10.00 -11.20
CA PRO A 116 -13.45 9.68 -12.25
C PRO A 116 -12.92 8.86 -13.43
N GLY A 117 -11.62 8.65 -13.54
CA GLY A 117 -10.96 7.77 -14.51
C GLY A 117 -10.73 6.35 -14.06
N ASP A 118 -11.17 5.97 -12.87
CA ASP A 118 -10.97 4.63 -12.33
C ASP A 118 -11.74 3.56 -13.12
N LYS A 119 -11.19 2.36 -13.13
CA LYS A 119 -11.72 1.25 -13.92
C LYS A 119 -12.93 0.64 -13.22
N VAL A 120 -13.94 0.28 -14.02
CA VAL A 120 -15.09 -0.50 -13.58
C VAL A 120 -15.13 -1.79 -14.39
N THR A 121 -15.38 -2.93 -13.72
CA THR A 121 -15.54 -4.22 -14.41
C THR A 121 -16.79 -4.25 -15.28
N ALA A 122 -16.80 -5.10 -16.32
CA ALA A 122 -17.90 -5.16 -17.29
C ALA A 122 -19.24 -5.53 -16.66
N ASP A 123 -19.23 -6.33 -15.60
CA ASP A 123 -20.40 -6.70 -14.79
C ASP A 123 -20.81 -5.63 -13.77
N LYS A 124 -20.08 -4.51 -13.72
CA LYS A 124 -20.27 -3.38 -12.79
C LYS A 124 -20.22 -3.77 -11.31
N ARG A 125 -19.60 -4.89 -10.98
CA ARG A 125 -19.49 -5.40 -9.63
C ARG A 125 -18.34 -4.78 -8.86
N TYR A 126 -17.27 -4.38 -9.56
CA TYR A 126 -16.06 -3.81 -8.95
C TYR A 126 -15.66 -2.49 -9.61
N SER A 127 -15.21 -1.54 -8.80
CA SER A 127 -14.54 -0.32 -9.23
C SER A 127 -13.17 -0.26 -8.56
N TYR A 128 -12.11 0.06 -9.31
CA TYR A 128 -10.75 -0.05 -8.80
C TYR A 128 -9.75 0.88 -9.48
N SER A 129 -8.72 1.23 -8.74
CA SER A 129 -7.54 1.98 -9.16
C SER A 129 -6.32 1.47 -8.40
N GLY A 130 -5.15 2.09 -8.61
CA GLY A 130 -3.96 1.81 -7.80
C GLY A 130 -4.06 2.28 -6.34
N LYS A 131 -5.06 3.10 -5.99
CA LYS A 131 -5.26 3.60 -4.63
C LYS A 131 -6.24 2.77 -3.82
N GLY A 132 -7.02 1.94 -4.47
CA GLY A 132 -8.04 1.13 -3.83
C GLY A 132 -9.24 0.88 -4.76
N GLY A 133 -10.34 0.43 -4.18
CA GLY A 133 -11.57 0.17 -4.93
C GLY A 133 -12.71 -0.29 -4.04
N ALA A 134 -13.83 -0.58 -4.68
CA ALA A 134 -15.04 -1.09 -4.05
C ALA A 134 -15.59 -2.32 -4.77
N GLY A 135 -16.27 -3.19 -4.04
CA GLY A 135 -16.92 -4.39 -4.58
C GLY A 135 -18.31 -4.58 -3.98
N LEU A 136 -19.28 -4.94 -4.83
CA LEU A 136 -20.64 -5.26 -4.41
C LEU A 136 -20.69 -6.69 -3.86
N ILE A 137 -21.10 -6.85 -2.60
CA ILE A 137 -21.35 -8.15 -1.97
C ILE A 137 -22.73 -8.66 -2.42
N ARG A 138 -22.78 -9.91 -2.82
CA ARG A 138 -24.03 -10.63 -3.06
C ARG A 138 -24.31 -11.56 -1.91
N CYS A 139 -25.33 -11.24 -1.14
CA CYS A 139 -25.81 -12.06 -0.02
C CYS A 139 -26.92 -13.00 -0.49
N GLU A 140 -26.59 -13.97 -1.36
CA GLU A 140 -27.60 -14.78 -2.09
C GLU A 140 -28.40 -15.76 -1.20
N ASP A 141 -27.92 -16.09 0.01
CA ASP A 141 -28.53 -17.11 0.87
C ASP A 141 -28.84 -16.66 2.31
N SER A 142 -28.74 -15.37 2.61
CA SER A 142 -29.02 -14.93 3.97
C SER A 142 -30.53 -14.85 4.19
N SER A 143 -31.10 -15.91 4.77
CA SER A 143 -32.41 -15.85 5.45
C SER A 143 -32.42 -14.84 6.61
N ALA A 144 -31.28 -14.23 6.90
CA ALA A 144 -31.05 -13.25 7.95
C ALA A 144 -31.02 -11.79 7.45
N ILE A 145 -31.05 -11.54 6.14
CA ILE A 145 -31.28 -10.16 5.68
C ILE A 145 -32.72 -9.82 6.10
N ASP A 146 -32.84 -8.96 7.10
CA ASP A 146 -34.11 -8.36 7.43
C ASP A 146 -34.63 -7.70 6.15
N LYS A 147 -35.78 -8.17 5.66
CA LYS A 147 -36.38 -7.68 4.41
C LYS A 147 -36.73 -6.18 4.45
N ASP A 148 -36.52 -5.57 5.62
CA ASP A 148 -36.73 -4.15 5.87
C ASP A 148 -35.46 -3.31 5.66
N VAL A 149 -34.29 -3.93 5.38
CA VAL A 149 -33.05 -3.22 5.00
C VAL A 149 -33.04 -3.07 3.48
N ASP A 150 -33.52 -1.92 3.01
CA ASP A 150 -33.46 -1.54 1.59
C ASP A 150 -32.06 -0.97 1.29
N GLY A 151 -31.12 -1.84 0.89
CA GLY A 151 -29.76 -1.44 0.60
C GLY A 151 -28.89 -2.55 0.03
N ASP A 152 -27.77 -2.13 -0.52
CA ASP A 152 -26.71 -2.98 -1.03
C ASP A 152 -25.49 -2.93 -0.12
N LEU A 153 -24.86 -4.09 0.11
CA LEU A 153 -23.67 -4.20 0.93
C LEU A 153 -22.41 -4.14 0.06
N TYR A 154 -21.48 -3.28 0.45
CA TYR A 154 -20.22 -3.09 -0.27
C TYR A 154 -19.01 -3.33 0.60
N THR A 155 -17.99 -3.89 -0.02
CA THR A 155 -16.63 -3.85 0.50
C THR A 155 -15.87 -2.70 -0.11
N THR A 156 -14.91 -2.14 0.64
CA THR A 156 -13.90 -1.26 0.08
C THR A 156 -12.50 -1.73 0.49
N VAL A 157 -11.54 -1.46 -0.37
CA VAL A 157 -10.12 -1.67 -0.11
C VAL A 157 -9.41 -0.36 -0.41
N ARG A 158 -8.61 0.14 0.51
CA ARG A 158 -7.77 1.32 0.33
C ARG A 158 -6.32 0.95 0.60
N VAL A 159 -5.45 1.19 -0.36
CA VAL A 159 -4.01 1.11 -0.21
C VAL A 159 -3.52 2.34 0.55
N GLY A 160 -2.47 2.21 1.35
CA GLY A 160 -1.89 3.30 2.14
C GLY A 160 -1.39 4.46 1.29
N ASP A 161 -0.31 5.10 1.74
CA ASP A 161 0.20 6.32 1.11
C ASP A 161 0.74 6.08 -0.31
N ASP A 162 1.22 4.87 -0.61
CA ASP A 162 1.71 4.47 -1.93
C ASP A 162 0.58 3.87 -2.77
N SER A 163 0.63 4.09 -4.09
CA SER A 163 -0.26 3.40 -5.01
C SER A 163 0.32 2.03 -5.37
N ALA A 164 -0.56 1.03 -5.53
CA ALA A 164 -0.21 -0.31 -5.99
C ALA A 164 -0.57 -0.50 -7.48
N ASP A 165 -0.22 -1.67 -8.05
CA ASP A 165 -0.75 -2.04 -9.36
C ASP A 165 -2.27 -2.23 -9.28
N ALA A 166 -3.00 -1.60 -10.19
CA ALA A 166 -4.46 -1.65 -10.20
C ALA A 166 -5.02 -3.07 -10.39
N ALA A 167 -4.28 -3.96 -11.06
CA ALA A 167 -4.72 -5.35 -11.23
C ALA A 167 -4.58 -6.15 -9.93
N ASP A 168 -3.58 -5.85 -9.12
CA ASP A 168 -3.43 -6.50 -7.80
C ASP A 168 -4.46 -5.97 -6.82
N VAL A 169 -4.79 -4.67 -6.88
CA VAL A 169 -5.92 -4.09 -6.13
C VAL A 169 -7.24 -4.75 -6.52
N LEU A 170 -7.49 -4.99 -7.83
CA LEU A 170 -8.69 -5.70 -8.27
C LEU A 170 -8.76 -7.11 -7.68
N LYS A 171 -7.68 -7.92 -7.77
CA LYS A 171 -7.63 -9.26 -7.18
C LYS A 171 -7.96 -9.23 -5.68
N MET A 172 -7.41 -8.24 -4.98
CA MET A 172 -7.66 -8.05 -3.54
C MET A 172 -9.13 -7.75 -3.25
N ILE A 173 -9.76 -6.83 -4.00
CA ILE A 173 -11.18 -6.50 -3.83
C ILE A 173 -12.05 -7.71 -4.15
N GLU A 174 -11.76 -8.45 -5.22
CA GLU A 174 -12.49 -9.67 -5.59
C GLU A 174 -12.41 -10.72 -4.48
N ALA A 175 -11.22 -11.01 -3.97
CA ALA A 175 -11.02 -11.97 -2.90
C ALA A 175 -11.72 -11.56 -1.60
N TYR A 176 -11.55 -10.31 -1.17
CA TYR A 176 -12.16 -9.80 0.04
C TYR A 176 -13.70 -9.76 -0.06
N THR A 177 -14.25 -9.32 -1.20
CA THR A 177 -15.69 -9.31 -1.45
C THR A 177 -16.27 -10.72 -1.47
N ALA A 178 -15.55 -11.69 -2.02
CA ALA A 178 -15.99 -13.09 -2.04
C ALA A 178 -15.92 -13.76 -0.66
N GLY A 179 -14.98 -13.39 0.18
CA GLY A 179 -14.82 -13.92 1.52
C GLY A 179 -15.77 -13.32 2.57
N ALA A 180 -16.25 -12.10 2.34
CA ALA A 180 -17.08 -11.37 3.30
C ALA A 180 -18.37 -12.10 3.72
N PRO A 181 -19.16 -12.72 2.84
CA PRO A 181 -20.35 -13.47 3.25
C PRO A 181 -20.04 -14.63 4.19
N ALA A 182 -18.97 -15.37 3.94
CA ALA A 182 -18.55 -16.49 4.79
C ALA A 182 -18.06 -16.04 6.18
N ALA A 183 -17.62 -14.79 6.30
CA ALA A 183 -17.23 -14.16 7.56
C ALA A 183 -18.42 -13.55 8.35
N GLY A 184 -19.66 -13.77 7.89
CA GLY A 184 -20.88 -13.27 8.53
C GLY A 184 -21.22 -11.81 8.21
N GLU A 185 -20.58 -11.21 7.21
CA GLU A 185 -20.82 -9.79 6.88
C GLU A 185 -22.19 -9.55 6.26
N CYS A 186 -22.91 -10.60 5.83
CA CYS A 186 -24.30 -10.54 5.39
C CYS A 186 -25.31 -10.63 6.55
N GLU A 187 -24.85 -10.88 7.77
CA GLU A 187 -25.68 -10.88 8.96
C GLU A 187 -25.76 -9.45 9.51
N VAL A 188 -26.97 -8.91 9.60
CA VAL A 188 -27.17 -7.56 10.14
C VAL A 188 -27.36 -7.67 11.65
N ASP A 189 -26.33 -7.36 12.42
CA ASP A 189 -26.47 -7.03 13.83
C ASP A 189 -26.88 -5.54 13.94
N LEU A 190 -28.20 -5.29 14.04
CA LEU A 190 -28.78 -3.99 14.31
C LEU A 190 -28.75 -3.65 15.80
#